data_de98840b9f2e19b7252b261e5a48b6df
#
_entry.id   de98840b9f2e19b7252b261e5a48b6df
#
_cell.length_a   1.000
_cell.length_b   1.000
_cell.length_c   1.000
_cell.angle_alpha   90.00
_cell.angle_beta   90.00
_cell.angle_gamma   90.00
#
_symmetry.space_group_name_H-M   'P 1'
#
loop_
_entity.id
_entity.type
_entity.pdbx_description
1 polymer ?
#
loop_
_entity_poly.entity_id
_entity_poly.type
_entity_poly.pdbx_seq_one_letter_code
_entity_poly.pdbx_strand_id
1 'polypeptide(L)'
;FNDFNNHNLSNYKLSYRILGTKKLLYSNINKITISNELPIKHNLYIEEDTLNSFNFIFNDEVNKIALLKKGTWIIDNPLIIPSSYKLKVNKGANIIFRNKGMIIAKNGINFLGTETDPITVTAENDGLGIIVKNSKTKSNLKNVIFKNLSNPTEKGLGITGAITFYESDVVIEDCIFENNNSEDYLNIIRSKFLIKNSKFFKTRSDAIDIDFGIGSLENIVFKNIGNDALDISGTKLNAKRILIDGAGDKGISIGESSKFMGDNIAISNVGIGIASKDGSEVTANSVNLKDSKIGFATYIKKPEYGPAYMNINSKSGKTNFNVSNLYLLESKSSFVIGSYRLPVNSKNIYQNLYK
;
A
#
# COMPACT_ATOMS: atom_id res chain seq x y z
N PHE A 1 25.03 -23.79 -8.11
CA PHE A 1 24.18 -24.23 -9.25
C PHE A 1 24.76 -25.37 -10.09
N ASN A 2 25.91 -25.94 -9.74
CA ASN A 2 26.57 -27.00 -10.53
C ASN A 2 26.05 -28.42 -10.29
N ASP A 3 25.20 -28.66 -9.29
CA ASP A 3 24.78 -30.03 -8.91
C ASP A 3 23.54 -30.58 -9.64
N PHE A 4 22.87 -29.77 -10.44
CA PHE A 4 21.65 -30.20 -11.13
C PHE A 4 21.86 -30.87 -12.49
N ASN A 5 23.08 -30.94 -13.00
CA ASN A 5 23.34 -31.47 -14.34
C ASN A 5 23.16 -32.99 -14.51
N ASN A 6 23.11 -33.74 -13.42
CA ASN A 6 23.03 -35.20 -13.44
C ASN A 6 21.72 -35.80 -12.90
N HIS A 7 20.75 -35.01 -12.52
CA HIS A 7 19.48 -35.52 -12.01
C HIS A 7 18.41 -35.57 -13.11
N ASN A 8 17.71 -36.70 -13.18
CA ASN A 8 16.53 -36.81 -14.04
C ASN A 8 15.39 -35.99 -13.44
N LEU A 9 15.16 -34.79 -13.97
CA LEU A 9 14.16 -33.83 -13.47
C LEU A 9 12.73 -34.36 -13.56
N SER A 10 12.45 -35.39 -14.36
CA SER A 10 11.11 -36.00 -14.45
C SER A 10 10.62 -36.61 -13.12
N ASN A 11 11.53 -36.90 -12.19
CA ASN A 11 11.21 -37.45 -10.87
C ASN A 11 10.82 -36.37 -9.83
N TYR A 12 10.93 -35.10 -10.19
CA TYR A 12 10.63 -33.99 -9.29
C TYR A 12 9.33 -33.30 -9.70
N LYS A 13 8.55 -32.91 -8.72
CA LYS A 13 7.37 -32.07 -8.90
C LYS A 13 7.55 -30.77 -8.13
N LEU A 14 7.28 -29.65 -8.79
CA LEU A 14 7.21 -28.35 -8.12
C LEU A 14 5.88 -28.26 -7.38
N SER A 15 5.92 -28.01 -6.08
CA SER A 15 4.73 -27.62 -5.31
C SER A 15 4.80 -26.15 -4.96
N TYR A 16 3.71 -25.44 -5.17
CA TYR A 16 3.62 -24.01 -4.87
C TYR A 16 2.24 -23.66 -4.34
N ARG A 17 2.14 -22.51 -3.71
CA ARG A 17 0.90 -21.99 -3.18
C ARG A 17 0.75 -20.53 -3.58
N ILE A 18 -0.43 -20.16 -4.06
CA ILE A 18 -0.76 -18.75 -4.26
C ILE A 18 -0.80 -18.10 -2.89
N LEU A 19 -0.10 -16.97 -2.74
CA LEU A 19 -0.03 -16.25 -1.48
C LEU A 19 -1.44 -15.87 -1.00
N GLY A 20 -1.71 -16.04 0.28
CA GLY A 20 -3.05 -15.84 0.87
C GLY A 20 -4.00 -17.03 0.75
N THR A 21 -3.71 -18.06 -0.09
CA THR A 21 -4.56 -19.26 -0.18
C THR A 21 -4.01 -20.44 0.63
N LYS A 22 -4.89 -21.42 0.94
CA LYS A 22 -4.48 -22.69 1.58
C LYS A 22 -4.20 -23.81 0.59
N LYS A 23 -4.60 -23.64 -0.68
CA LYS A 23 -4.53 -24.69 -1.71
C LYS A 23 -3.09 -24.87 -2.18
N LEU A 24 -2.58 -26.11 -2.10
CA LEU A 24 -1.31 -26.50 -2.67
C LEU A 24 -1.52 -26.88 -4.14
N LEU A 25 -0.72 -26.32 -5.01
CA LEU A 25 -0.72 -26.59 -6.44
C LEU A 25 0.56 -27.32 -6.83
N TYR A 26 0.52 -28.11 -7.90
CA TYR A 26 1.64 -28.89 -8.39
C TYR A 26 1.87 -28.62 -9.88
N SER A 27 3.12 -28.58 -10.28
CA SER A 27 3.52 -28.48 -11.68
C SER A 27 4.71 -29.38 -11.97
N ASN A 28 4.85 -29.79 -13.21
CA ASN A 28 6.01 -30.52 -13.68
C ASN A 28 7.18 -29.55 -13.87
N ILE A 29 8.40 -30.09 -13.71
CA ILE A 29 9.63 -29.34 -13.97
C ILE A 29 10.09 -29.67 -15.36
N ASN A 30 10.21 -28.70 -16.24
CA ASN A 30 10.77 -28.85 -17.58
C ASN A 30 12.18 -28.26 -17.61
N LYS A 31 13.14 -29.03 -18.18
CA LYS A 31 14.49 -28.52 -18.41
C LYS A 31 14.47 -27.56 -19.60
N ILE A 32 14.91 -26.35 -19.39
CA ILE A 32 15.15 -25.36 -20.45
C ILE A 32 16.66 -25.28 -20.66
N THR A 33 17.13 -25.60 -21.87
CA THR A 33 18.51 -25.32 -22.25
C THR A 33 18.63 -23.86 -22.63
N ILE A 34 19.28 -23.07 -21.82
CA ILE A 34 19.59 -21.66 -22.14
C ILE A 34 20.81 -21.72 -23.08
N SER A 35 20.66 -21.23 -24.32
CA SER A 35 21.83 -21.07 -25.21
C SER A 35 22.76 -20.03 -24.59
N ASN A 36 24.08 -20.27 -24.69
CA ASN A 36 25.11 -19.38 -24.16
C ASN A 36 25.13 -17.97 -24.81
N GLU A 37 24.25 -17.73 -25.75
CA GLU A 37 24.10 -16.48 -26.49
C GLU A 37 23.04 -15.50 -25.92
N LEU A 38 22.31 -15.89 -24.90
CA LEU A 38 21.60 -14.86 -24.14
C LEU A 38 22.67 -14.07 -23.39
N PRO A 39 22.90 -12.80 -23.75
CA PRO A 39 23.69 -11.93 -22.91
C PRO A 39 22.82 -11.66 -21.67
N ILE A 40 22.80 -12.64 -20.77
CA ILE A 40 22.43 -12.38 -19.41
C ILE A 40 23.60 -11.53 -18.83
N LYS A 41 23.78 -10.34 -19.36
CA LYS A 41 24.22 -9.22 -18.56
C LYS A 41 23.08 -9.01 -17.59
N HIS A 42 22.99 -9.91 -16.63
CA HIS A 42 22.29 -9.67 -15.40
C HIS A 42 23.00 -8.50 -14.71
N ASN A 43 22.73 -7.34 -15.17
CA ASN A 43 22.53 -6.25 -14.29
C ASN A 43 21.24 -6.55 -13.52
N LEU A 44 21.18 -7.69 -12.82
CA LEU A 44 20.47 -7.78 -11.57
C LEU A 44 20.91 -6.52 -10.84
N TYR A 45 20.04 -5.60 -10.70
CA TYR A 45 20.15 -4.30 -10.12
C TYR A 45 21.10 -4.30 -8.92
N ILE A 46 22.41 -4.25 -9.16
CA ILE A 46 23.37 -3.84 -8.17
C ILE A 46 23.21 -2.33 -8.13
N GLU A 47 22.28 -1.90 -7.29
CA GLU A 47 22.18 -0.50 -6.94
C GLU A 47 23.50 -0.13 -6.28
N GLU A 48 24.36 0.54 -7.03
CA GLU A 48 25.56 1.12 -6.47
C GLU A 48 25.14 2.16 -5.43
N ASP A 49 25.83 2.14 -4.29
CA ASP A 49 25.64 3.14 -3.25
C ASP A 49 26.03 4.51 -3.82
N THR A 50 25.09 5.44 -3.82
CA THR A 50 25.32 6.82 -4.28
C THR A 50 25.40 7.81 -3.12
N LEU A 51 25.46 7.35 -1.88
CA LEU A 51 25.45 8.20 -0.70
C LEU A 51 26.52 9.29 -0.74
N ASN A 52 27.73 8.94 -1.17
CA ASN A 52 28.86 9.85 -1.24
C ASN A 52 28.84 10.79 -2.45
N SER A 53 27.90 10.61 -3.39
CA SER A 53 27.71 11.51 -4.52
C SER A 53 26.96 12.79 -4.15
N PHE A 54 26.38 12.85 -2.95
CA PHE A 54 25.63 13.99 -2.45
C PHE A 54 26.39 14.69 -1.31
N ASN A 55 27.11 15.74 -1.64
CA ASN A 55 27.98 16.50 -0.71
C ASN A 55 27.22 17.19 0.45
N PHE A 56 25.91 17.31 0.35
CA PHE A 56 25.05 17.88 1.39
C PHE A 56 24.56 16.86 2.43
N ILE A 57 24.87 15.58 2.25
CA ILE A 57 24.56 14.52 3.22
C ILE A 57 25.75 14.38 4.17
N PHE A 58 25.50 14.57 5.44
CA PHE A 58 26.49 14.32 6.46
C PHE A 58 26.49 12.83 6.85
N ASN A 59 27.62 12.15 6.62
CA ASN A 59 27.78 10.73 6.94
C ASN A 59 28.43 10.56 8.31
N ASP A 60 27.65 10.09 9.27
CA ASP A 60 28.15 9.64 10.57
C ASP A 60 28.57 8.16 10.46
N GLU A 61 29.86 7.95 10.25
CA GLU A 61 30.46 6.63 10.06
C GLU A 61 30.41 5.77 11.32
N VAL A 62 30.39 6.37 12.49
CA VAL A 62 30.36 5.66 13.78
C VAL A 62 28.97 5.10 14.03
N ASN A 63 27.93 5.94 13.91
CA ASN A 63 26.55 5.56 14.16
C ASN A 63 25.85 5.03 12.90
N LYS A 64 26.51 5.02 11.76
CA LYS A 64 25.96 4.62 10.45
C LYS A 64 24.67 5.38 10.11
N ILE A 65 24.73 6.70 10.21
CA ILE A 65 23.64 7.61 9.89
C ILE A 65 24.02 8.50 8.72
N ALA A 66 23.19 8.48 7.69
CA ALA A 66 23.18 9.47 6.63
C ALA A 66 22.20 10.60 7.03
N LEU A 67 22.71 11.80 7.28
CA LEU A 67 21.92 12.90 7.84
C LEU A 67 21.71 14.02 6.82
N LEU A 68 20.43 14.34 6.56
CA LEU A 68 20.04 15.62 5.94
C LEU A 68 19.67 16.61 7.05
N LYS A 69 20.40 17.72 7.09
CA LYS A 69 20.12 18.81 8.02
C LYS A 69 18.94 19.67 7.54
N LYS A 70 18.49 20.61 8.35
CA LYS A 70 17.57 21.67 7.93
C LYS A 70 18.13 22.45 6.75
N GLY A 71 17.29 22.70 5.74
CA GLY A 71 17.68 23.39 4.50
C GLY A 71 16.88 22.88 3.31
N THR A 72 17.16 23.42 2.12
CA THR A 72 16.57 22.95 0.86
C THR A 72 17.58 22.13 0.09
N TRP A 73 17.21 20.89 -0.25
CA TRP A 73 18.07 19.90 -0.87
C TRP A 73 17.46 19.34 -2.14
N ILE A 74 18.16 19.51 -3.25
CA ILE A 74 17.74 19.00 -4.54
C ILE A 74 18.40 17.63 -4.75
N ILE A 75 17.57 16.63 -5.00
CA ILE A 75 17.97 15.26 -5.36
C ILE A 75 17.56 15.07 -6.82
N ASP A 76 18.51 15.17 -7.73
CA ASP A 76 18.31 15.11 -9.18
C ASP A 76 18.81 13.81 -9.83
N ASN A 77 19.26 12.87 -9.02
CA ASN A 77 19.63 11.50 -9.35
C ASN A 77 19.18 10.57 -8.21
N PRO A 78 19.11 9.25 -8.42
CA PRO A 78 18.76 8.33 -7.34
C PRO A 78 19.74 8.40 -6.16
N LEU A 79 19.24 8.77 -4.99
CA LEU A 79 19.96 8.68 -3.72
C LEU A 79 19.73 7.29 -3.13
N ILE A 80 20.76 6.45 -3.16
CA ILE A 80 20.72 5.08 -2.68
C ILE A 80 21.43 4.99 -1.33
N ILE A 81 20.65 4.65 -0.29
CA ILE A 81 21.15 4.48 1.07
C ILE A 81 21.41 2.98 1.29
N PRO A 82 22.65 2.58 1.56
CA PRO A 82 22.99 1.16 1.76
C PRO A 82 22.40 0.59 3.04
N SER A 83 22.34 -0.72 3.15
CA SER A 83 21.75 -1.42 4.29
C SER A 83 22.48 -1.18 5.62
N SER A 84 23.73 -0.74 5.56
CA SER A 84 24.53 -0.37 6.73
C SER A 84 24.18 1.00 7.32
N TYR A 85 23.51 1.88 6.54
CA TYR A 85 23.15 3.23 6.97
C TYR A 85 21.66 3.39 7.17
N LYS A 86 21.28 4.25 8.11
CA LYS A 86 19.93 4.76 8.29
C LYS A 86 19.84 6.20 7.83
N LEU A 87 18.88 6.53 6.97
CA LEU A 87 18.65 7.91 6.57
C LEU A 87 17.87 8.66 7.65
N LYS A 88 18.45 9.76 8.13
CA LYS A 88 17.78 10.67 9.06
C LYS A 88 17.61 12.04 8.41
N VAL A 89 16.42 12.58 8.49
CA VAL A 89 16.12 13.94 8.02
C VAL A 89 15.65 14.78 9.20
N ASN A 90 16.29 15.93 9.38
CA ASN A 90 15.96 16.84 10.47
C ASN A 90 14.73 17.68 10.13
N LYS A 91 14.03 18.13 11.17
CA LYS A 91 12.89 19.05 11.06
C LYS A 91 13.25 20.29 10.23
N GLY A 92 12.28 20.78 9.44
CA GLY A 92 12.42 21.94 8.58
C GLY A 92 13.31 21.71 7.35
N ALA A 93 13.64 20.46 7.01
CA ALA A 93 14.25 20.13 5.74
C ALA A 93 13.20 20.17 4.62
N ASN A 94 13.60 20.72 3.47
CA ASN A 94 12.83 20.70 2.24
C ASN A 94 13.59 19.89 1.18
N ILE A 95 13.06 18.73 0.82
CA ILE A 95 13.64 17.81 -0.18
C ILE A 95 12.88 17.99 -1.49
N ILE A 96 13.58 18.23 -2.57
CA ILE A 96 13.02 18.41 -3.90
C ILE A 96 13.60 17.35 -4.84
N PHE A 97 12.78 16.44 -5.31
CA PHE A 97 13.14 15.48 -6.35
C PHE A 97 12.96 16.12 -7.72
N ARG A 98 13.98 16.02 -8.58
CA ARG A 98 13.98 16.46 -9.99
C ARG A 98 14.66 15.42 -10.86
N ASN A 99 14.41 15.45 -12.16
CA ASN A 99 15.18 14.69 -13.16
C ASN A 99 15.37 13.21 -12.74
N LYS A 100 14.28 12.54 -12.34
CA LYS A 100 14.27 11.15 -11.84
C LYS A 100 14.96 10.95 -10.48
N GLY A 101 15.25 12.04 -9.78
CA GLY A 101 15.68 11.98 -8.40
C GLY A 101 14.66 11.25 -7.53
N MET A 102 15.15 10.38 -6.65
CA MET A 102 14.38 9.55 -5.74
C MET A 102 15.25 9.12 -4.56
N ILE A 103 14.61 8.56 -3.54
CA ILE A 103 15.34 7.88 -2.45
C ILE A 103 15.06 6.38 -2.52
N ILE A 104 16.13 5.58 -2.52
CA ILE A 104 16.07 4.13 -2.36
C ILE A 104 16.84 3.77 -1.09
N ALA A 105 16.12 3.40 -0.03
CA ALA A 105 16.74 3.03 1.23
C ALA A 105 16.68 1.52 1.46
N LYS A 106 17.83 0.89 1.70
CA LYS A 106 17.94 -0.54 2.08
C LYS A 106 17.97 -0.74 3.60
N ASN A 107 17.60 0.31 4.35
CA ASN A 107 17.39 0.31 5.79
C ASN A 107 16.33 1.36 6.14
N GLY A 108 15.88 1.39 7.40
CA GLY A 108 14.82 2.29 7.84
C GLY A 108 15.19 3.78 7.68
N ILE A 109 14.17 4.59 7.44
CA ILE A 109 14.29 6.05 7.35
C ILE A 109 13.63 6.72 8.55
N ASN A 110 14.23 7.83 9.02
CA ASN A 110 13.67 8.65 10.09
C ASN A 110 13.50 10.10 9.61
N PHE A 111 12.27 10.46 9.27
CA PHE A 111 11.89 11.82 8.91
C PHE A 111 11.06 12.39 10.07
N LEU A 112 11.70 13.18 10.92
CA LEU A 112 11.12 13.63 12.18
C LEU A 112 11.00 15.16 12.20
N GLY A 113 9.93 15.65 11.55
CA GLY A 113 9.52 17.04 11.63
C GLY A 113 8.76 17.36 12.93
N THR A 114 8.35 18.61 13.06
CA THR A 114 7.43 19.09 14.09
C THR A 114 6.29 19.86 13.45
N GLU A 115 5.21 20.10 14.17
CA GLU A 115 4.08 20.87 13.66
C GLU A 115 4.50 22.28 13.16
N THR A 116 5.39 22.93 13.88
CA THR A 116 5.90 24.29 13.54
C THR A 116 7.05 24.27 12.54
N ASP A 117 7.71 23.13 12.32
CA ASP A 117 8.89 22.99 11.48
C ASP A 117 8.84 21.62 10.76
N PRO A 118 7.83 21.39 9.88
CA PRO A 118 7.65 20.10 9.21
C PRO A 118 8.77 19.84 8.21
N ILE A 119 8.91 18.57 7.84
CA ILE A 119 9.72 18.19 6.68
C ILE A 119 8.82 18.24 5.45
N THR A 120 9.29 18.83 4.36
CA THR A 120 8.59 18.80 3.07
C THR A 120 9.37 17.95 2.08
N VAL A 121 8.67 17.08 1.37
CA VAL A 121 9.21 16.29 0.27
C VAL A 121 8.35 16.51 -0.96
N THR A 122 8.93 17.04 -2.02
CA THR A 122 8.19 17.44 -3.23
C THR A 122 8.88 16.89 -4.47
N ALA A 123 8.13 16.49 -5.49
CA ALA A 123 8.68 16.19 -6.81
C ALA A 123 8.33 17.31 -7.82
N GLU A 124 9.30 17.65 -8.65
CA GLU A 124 9.25 18.61 -9.75
C GLU A 124 9.99 18.03 -10.95
N ASN A 125 9.63 18.39 -12.18
CA ASN A 125 10.38 18.04 -13.40
C ASN A 125 10.82 16.56 -13.44
N ASP A 126 9.87 15.63 -13.51
CA ASP A 126 10.08 14.18 -13.52
C ASP A 126 10.76 13.61 -12.25
N GLY A 127 10.73 14.33 -11.16
CA GLY A 127 11.11 13.80 -9.86
C GLY A 127 10.19 12.64 -9.44
N LEU A 128 10.75 11.67 -8.75
CA LEU A 128 10.05 10.44 -8.37
C LEU A 128 9.69 10.44 -6.87
N GLY A 129 9.85 9.33 -6.20
CA GLY A 129 9.40 9.15 -4.83
C GLY A 129 10.41 8.43 -3.93
N ILE A 130 9.89 7.60 -3.02
CA ILE A 130 10.70 6.95 -1.99
C ILE A 130 10.41 5.46 -1.98
N ILE A 131 11.46 4.64 -1.95
CA ILE A 131 11.38 3.20 -1.70
C ILE A 131 12.21 2.89 -0.46
N VAL A 132 11.60 2.21 0.50
CA VAL A 132 12.32 1.53 1.59
C VAL A 132 12.12 0.04 1.40
N LYS A 133 13.22 -0.71 1.25
CA LYS A 133 13.12 -2.15 0.96
C LYS A 133 14.03 -3.01 1.84
N ASN A 134 13.52 -4.18 2.23
CA ASN A 134 14.24 -5.22 3.00
C ASN A 134 14.93 -4.64 4.25
N SER A 135 14.26 -3.70 4.91
CA SER A 135 14.84 -3.00 6.07
C SER A 135 14.80 -3.86 7.33
N LYS A 136 15.94 -3.94 8.01
CA LYS A 136 16.04 -4.57 9.32
C LYS A 136 15.57 -3.67 10.46
N THR A 137 15.42 -2.38 10.22
CA THR A 137 14.99 -1.42 11.23
C THR A 137 13.71 -0.70 10.80
N LYS A 138 12.86 -0.41 11.75
CA LYS A 138 11.62 0.29 11.52
C LYS A 138 11.85 1.73 11.05
N SER A 139 11.08 2.16 10.07
CA SER A 139 11.01 3.55 9.62
C SER A 139 10.06 4.36 10.49
N ASN A 140 10.36 5.66 10.66
CA ASN A 140 9.49 6.58 11.39
C ASN A 140 9.34 7.87 10.59
N LEU A 141 8.12 8.22 10.24
CA LEU A 141 7.75 9.46 9.57
C LEU A 141 6.82 10.24 10.50
N LYS A 142 7.20 11.46 10.84
CA LYS A 142 6.37 12.32 11.69
C LYS A 142 6.42 13.77 11.21
N ASN A 143 5.26 14.42 11.12
CA ASN A 143 5.10 15.79 10.62
C ASN A 143 5.86 15.98 9.30
N VAL A 144 5.51 15.15 8.31
CA VAL A 144 6.07 15.22 6.95
C VAL A 144 4.95 15.55 5.98
N ILE A 145 5.23 16.47 5.06
CA ILE A 145 4.33 16.87 3.98
C ILE A 145 4.92 16.36 2.67
N PHE A 146 4.25 15.40 2.05
CA PHE A 146 4.61 14.84 0.76
C PHE A 146 3.74 15.47 -0.32
N LYS A 147 4.34 15.95 -1.43
CA LYS A 147 3.62 16.60 -2.53
C LYS A 147 4.13 16.18 -3.89
N ASN A 148 3.20 15.98 -4.82
CA ASN A 148 3.48 15.79 -6.24
C ASN A 148 4.40 14.60 -6.56
N LEU A 149 4.53 13.62 -5.66
CA LEU A 149 5.42 12.50 -5.86
C LEU A 149 4.91 11.57 -6.96
N SER A 150 5.83 10.89 -7.62
CA SER A 150 5.58 9.88 -8.63
C SER A 150 6.23 8.56 -8.23
N ASN A 151 5.75 7.44 -8.78
CA ASN A 151 6.34 6.14 -8.48
C ASN A 151 7.72 5.99 -9.13
N PRO A 152 8.69 5.44 -8.41
CA PRO A 152 9.99 5.09 -8.97
C PRO A 152 9.87 4.02 -10.06
N THR A 153 10.16 4.36 -11.31
CA THR A 153 10.05 3.47 -12.47
C THR A 153 11.37 3.19 -13.17
N GLU A 154 12.46 3.75 -12.63
CA GLU A 154 13.76 3.65 -13.27
C GLU A 154 14.34 2.24 -13.25
N LYS A 155 15.02 1.87 -14.36
CA LYS A 155 15.85 0.67 -14.47
C LYS A 155 15.14 -0.65 -14.09
N GLY A 156 13.85 -0.85 -14.47
CA GLY A 156 13.12 -2.09 -14.26
C GLY A 156 12.46 -2.24 -12.87
N LEU A 157 12.43 -1.20 -12.06
CA LEU A 157 11.58 -1.15 -10.88
C LEU A 157 10.11 -1.00 -11.31
N GLY A 158 9.31 -2.02 -11.11
CA GLY A 158 7.86 -2.01 -11.38
C GLY A 158 7.07 -1.77 -10.10
N ILE A 159 7.23 -0.57 -9.50
CA ILE A 159 6.57 -0.21 -8.24
C ILE A 159 5.44 0.76 -8.54
N THR A 160 4.27 0.54 -7.94
CA THR A 160 3.06 1.32 -8.12
C THR A 160 2.99 2.54 -7.22
N GLY A 161 3.58 2.45 -6.00
CA GLY A 161 3.52 3.49 -4.99
C GLY A 161 4.51 4.63 -5.18
N ALA A 162 4.06 5.89 -4.97
CA ALA A 162 4.96 7.03 -4.86
C ALA A 162 5.90 6.92 -3.64
N ILE A 163 5.37 6.35 -2.56
CA ILE A 163 6.14 5.97 -1.38
C ILE A 163 5.85 4.50 -1.09
N THR A 164 6.89 3.68 -1.12
CA THR A 164 6.75 2.24 -0.95
C THR A 164 7.60 1.73 0.22
N PHE A 165 6.98 0.93 1.09
CA PHE A 165 7.65 0.13 2.12
C PHE A 165 7.50 -1.35 1.78
N TYR A 166 8.55 -1.96 1.24
CA TYR A 166 8.59 -3.36 0.86
C TYR A 166 9.42 -4.16 1.88
N GLU A 167 8.79 -5.12 2.56
CA GLU A 167 9.43 -5.88 3.67
C GLU A 167 10.16 -4.95 4.67
N SER A 168 9.45 -3.86 5.04
CA SER A 168 10.04 -2.75 5.79
C SER A 168 9.00 -2.11 6.71
N ASP A 169 9.08 -2.40 8.00
CA ASP A 169 8.13 -1.90 8.99
C ASP A 169 8.15 -0.37 9.09
N VAL A 170 6.96 0.25 9.27
CA VAL A 170 6.83 1.72 9.31
C VAL A 170 5.83 2.23 10.33
N VAL A 171 6.16 3.36 10.93
CA VAL A 171 5.24 4.22 11.70
C VAL A 171 5.14 5.58 11.01
N ILE A 172 3.91 6.02 10.74
CA ILE A 172 3.58 7.30 10.11
C ILE A 172 2.63 8.05 11.04
N GLU A 173 3.03 9.24 11.48
CA GLU A 173 2.24 10.07 12.39
C GLU A 173 2.19 11.52 11.90
N ASP A 174 1.01 12.13 11.98
CA ASP A 174 0.82 13.56 11.70
C ASP A 174 1.33 13.97 10.30
N CYS A 175 1.19 13.08 9.29
CA CYS A 175 1.69 13.31 7.94
C CYS A 175 0.59 13.74 6.96
N ILE A 176 0.98 14.45 5.92
CA ILE A 176 0.11 14.89 4.83
C ILE A 176 0.65 14.37 3.51
N PHE A 177 -0.24 13.76 2.71
CA PHE A 177 0.03 13.24 1.38
C PHE A 177 -0.88 13.98 0.40
N GLU A 178 -0.31 14.84 -0.44
CA GLU A 178 -1.08 15.71 -1.35
C GLU A 178 -0.56 15.62 -2.77
N ASN A 179 -1.46 15.38 -3.71
CA ASN A 179 -1.20 15.17 -5.13
C ASN A 179 -0.13 14.09 -5.37
N ASN A 180 -0.37 13.20 -6.26
CA ASN A 180 0.65 12.26 -6.75
C ASN A 180 0.43 11.99 -8.22
N ASN A 181 1.44 11.42 -8.86
CA ASN A 181 1.37 10.96 -10.23
C ASN A 181 1.76 9.48 -10.34
N SER A 182 1.19 8.66 -9.48
CA SER A 182 1.40 7.21 -9.39
C SER A 182 0.06 6.48 -9.26
N GLU A 183 0.06 5.17 -9.36
CA GLU A 183 -1.12 4.33 -9.10
C GLU A 183 -1.50 4.44 -7.61
N ASP A 184 -0.54 4.19 -6.70
CA ASP A 184 -0.75 4.35 -5.28
C ASP A 184 0.04 5.54 -4.73
N TYR A 185 -0.51 6.26 -3.76
CA TYR A 185 0.31 7.25 -3.05
C TYR A 185 1.26 6.56 -2.06
N LEU A 186 0.71 5.74 -1.18
CA LEU A 186 1.44 4.96 -0.19
C LEU A 186 1.16 3.47 -0.42
N ASN A 187 2.20 2.71 -0.73
CA ASN A 187 2.12 1.28 -0.89
C ASN A 187 2.95 0.56 0.20
N ILE A 188 2.34 -0.40 0.91
CA ILE A 188 2.97 -1.14 2.01
C ILE A 188 2.86 -2.64 1.73
N ILE A 189 4.01 -3.28 1.50
CA ILE A 189 4.05 -4.68 1.08
C ILE A 189 4.77 -5.52 2.13
N ARG A 190 4.14 -6.60 2.61
CA ARG A 190 4.70 -7.57 3.58
C ARG A 190 5.34 -6.94 4.81
N SER A 191 4.73 -5.88 5.33
CA SER A 191 5.30 -5.06 6.40
C SER A 191 4.31 -4.87 7.54
N LYS A 192 4.84 -4.61 8.75
CA LYS A 192 4.03 -4.11 9.85
C LYS A 192 3.96 -2.59 9.79
N PHE A 193 2.78 -2.06 10.07
CA PHE A 193 2.58 -0.61 9.98
C PHE A 193 1.68 -0.06 11.07
N LEU A 194 1.89 1.22 11.35
CA LEU A 194 1.00 2.05 12.16
C LEU A 194 0.89 3.42 11.53
N ILE A 195 -0.31 3.83 11.14
CA ILE A 195 -0.56 5.15 10.57
C ILE A 195 -1.56 5.90 11.44
N LYS A 196 -1.18 7.09 11.92
CA LYS A 196 -2.02 7.91 12.79
C LYS A 196 -2.11 9.35 12.32
N ASN A 197 -3.26 9.98 12.59
CA ASN A 197 -3.48 11.43 12.43
C ASN A 197 -3.02 11.96 11.06
N SER A 198 -3.16 11.18 10.02
CA SER A 198 -2.60 11.51 8.71
C SER A 198 -3.69 11.76 7.67
N LYS A 199 -3.35 12.50 6.63
CA LYS A 199 -4.32 12.99 5.65
C LYS A 199 -3.82 12.72 4.23
N PHE A 200 -4.74 12.27 3.38
CA PHE A 200 -4.50 12.01 1.96
C PHE A 200 -5.45 12.86 1.12
N PHE A 201 -4.90 13.65 0.21
CA PHE A 201 -5.67 14.59 -0.59
C PHE A 201 -5.32 14.51 -2.06
N LYS A 202 -6.35 14.57 -2.94
CA LYS A 202 -6.18 14.72 -4.38
C LYS A 202 -5.21 13.70 -4.98
N THR A 203 -5.39 12.42 -4.65
CA THR A 203 -4.58 11.36 -5.27
C THR A 203 -5.04 11.09 -6.69
N ARG A 204 -4.12 10.67 -7.56
CA ARG A 204 -4.44 10.32 -8.94
C ARG A 204 -5.27 9.04 -9.02
N SER A 205 -4.94 8.05 -8.22
CA SER A 205 -5.63 6.78 -8.11
C SER A 205 -5.75 6.40 -6.64
N ASP A 206 -5.20 5.28 -6.14
CA ASP A 206 -5.37 4.84 -4.77
C ASP A 206 -4.57 5.70 -3.78
N ALA A 207 -5.15 5.96 -2.60
CA ALA A 207 -4.42 6.70 -1.58
C ALA A 207 -3.51 5.79 -0.76
N ILE A 208 -4.01 4.66 -0.29
CA ILE A 208 -3.23 3.64 0.41
C ILE A 208 -3.55 2.27 -0.19
N ASP A 209 -2.51 1.56 -0.60
CA ASP A 209 -2.57 0.15 -0.95
C ASP A 209 -1.68 -0.68 -0.01
N ILE A 210 -2.22 -1.78 0.53
CA ILE A 210 -1.51 -2.63 1.49
C ILE A 210 -1.62 -4.10 1.11
N ASP A 211 -0.49 -4.68 0.74
CA ASP A 211 -0.38 -6.09 0.37
C ASP A 211 0.27 -6.92 1.48
N PHE A 212 -0.45 -7.91 1.97
CA PHE A 212 0.06 -8.90 2.94
C PHE A 212 0.66 -8.27 4.21
N GLY A 213 0.13 -7.10 4.59
CA GLY A 213 0.56 -6.35 5.76
C GLY A 213 -0.17 -6.74 7.06
N ILE A 214 0.34 -6.24 8.17
CA ILE A 214 -0.32 -6.32 9.48
C ILE A 214 -0.18 -4.98 10.18
N GLY A 215 -1.30 -4.33 10.52
CA GLY A 215 -1.18 -3.05 11.19
C GLY A 215 -2.48 -2.36 11.56
N SER A 216 -2.37 -1.06 11.77
CA SER A 216 -3.53 -0.25 12.13
C SER A 216 -3.48 1.16 11.55
N LEU A 217 -4.69 1.68 11.28
CA LEU A 217 -4.98 3.04 10.89
C LEU A 217 -5.80 3.71 11.99
N GLU A 218 -5.41 4.91 12.40
CA GLU A 218 -6.13 5.64 13.43
C GLU A 218 -6.22 7.14 13.10
N ASN A 219 -7.44 7.67 13.04
CA ASN A 219 -7.71 9.08 12.74
C ASN A 219 -7.12 9.50 11.38
N ILE A 220 -7.63 8.87 10.31
CA ILE A 220 -7.17 9.10 8.94
C ILE A 220 -8.28 9.80 8.15
N VAL A 221 -7.87 10.79 7.37
CA VAL A 221 -8.76 11.56 6.48
C VAL A 221 -8.33 11.36 5.03
N PHE A 222 -9.28 10.96 4.20
CA PHE A 222 -9.12 10.86 2.76
C PHE A 222 -10.08 11.84 2.09
N LYS A 223 -9.58 12.64 1.14
CA LYS A 223 -10.42 13.58 0.40
C LYS A 223 -10.02 13.72 -1.06
N ASN A 224 -11.01 13.62 -1.95
CA ASN A 224 -10.80 13.69 -3.40
C ASN A 224 -9.77 12.67 -3.90
N ILE A 225 -10.02 11.41 -3.64
CA ILE A 225 -9.19 10.28 -4.06
C ILE A 225 -9.63 9.82 -5.45
N GLY A 226 -8.68 9.55 -6.34
CA GLY A 226 -8.97 9.24 -7.74
C GLY A 226 -9.60 7.87 -7.96
N ASN A 227 -9.26 6.86 -7.16
CA ASN A 227 -9.82 5.51 -7.24
C ASN A 227 -10.23 5.00 -5.84
N ASP A 228 -9.53 4.06 -5.21
CA ASP A 228 -9.86 3.56 -3.88
C ASP A 228 -9.15 4.39 -2.78
N ALA A 229 -9.87 4.78 -1.72
CA ALA A 229 -9.21 5.50 -0.62
C ALA A 229 -8.31 4.56 0.20
N LEU A 230 -8.75 3.32 0.39
CA LEU A 230 -7.98 2.27 1.05
C LEU A 230 -8.22 0.94 0.32
N ASP A 231 -7.20 0.38 -0.32
CA ASP A 231 -7.22 -1.00 -0.84
C ASP A 231 -6.32 -1.90 0.02
N ILE A 232 -6.80 -3.08 0.36
CA ILE A 232 -6.02 -4.06 1.12
C ILE A 232 -6.18 -5.46 0.54
N SER A 233 -5.04 -6.13 0.37
CA SER A 233 -4.95 -7.50 -0.14
C SER A 233 -4.15 -8.39 0.81
N GLY A 234 -4.70 -9.52 1.23
CA GLY A 234 -4.04 -10.47 2.15
C GLY A 234 -3.65 -9.91 3.52
N THR A 235 -4.24 -8.80 3.92
CA THR A 235 -3.82 -7.93 5.03
C THR A 235 -4.68 -8.12 6.28
N LYS A 236 -4.08 -7.96 7.46
CA LYS A 236 -4.79 -7.85 8.74
C LYS A 236 -4.76 -6.40 9.21
N LEU A 237 -5.92 -5.74 9.20
CA LEU A 237 -6.03 -4.32 9.49
C LEU A 237 -7.06 -4.03 10.58
N ASN A 238 -6.65 -3.22 11.57
CA ASN A 238 -7.54 -2.52 12.48
C ASN A 238 -7.63 -1.05 12.07
N ALA A 239 -8.84 -0.54 11.81
CA ALA A 239 -9.07 0.83 11.37
C ALA A 239 -10.03 1.54 12.33
N LYS A 240 -9.64 2.71 12.84
CA LYS A 240 -10.44 3.46 13.80
C LYS A 240 -10.46 4.95 13.44
N ARG A 241 -11.66 5.54 13.45
CA ARG A 241 -11.87 6.96 13.09
C ARG A 241 -11.36 7.27 11.69
N ILE A 242 -12.01 6.68 10.71
CA ILE A 242 -11.71 6.87 9.30
C ILE A 242 -12.76 7.77 8.69
N LEU A 243 -12.32 8.85 8.05
CA LEU A 243 -13.17 9.75 7.28
C LEU A 243 -12.76 9.72 5.81
N ILE A 244 -13.69 9.38 4.94
CA ILE A 244 -13.52 9.38 3.48
C ILE A 244 -14.56 10.30 2.87
N ASP A 245 -14.11 11.33 2.14
CA ASP A 245 -14.96 12.26 1.42
C ASP A 245 -14.50 12.37 -0.04
N GLY A 246 -15.06 11.55 -0.88
CA GLY A 246 -14.74 11.43 -2.30
C GLY A 246 -13.66 10.40 -2.61
N ALA A 247 -14.08 9.28 -3.23
CA ALA A 247 -13.23 8.31 -3.88
C ALA A 247 -13.89 7.86 -5.19
N GLY A 248 -13.09 7.77 -6.25
CA GLY A 248 -13.60 7.51 -7.59
C GLY A 248 -14.29 6.15 -7.73
N ASP A 249 -13.78 5.14 -7.05
CA ASP A 249 -14.38 3.81 -7.04
C ASP A 249 -14.84 3.43 -5.61
N LYS A 250 -13.95 3.01 -4.70
CA LYS A 250 -14.35 2.52 -3.38
C LYS A 250 -13.80 3.38 -2.24
N GLY A 251 -14.61 3.51 -1.19
CA GLY A 251 -14.09 4.03 0.07
C GLY A 251 -13.09 3.05 0.68
N ILE A 252 -13.49 1.80 0.89
CA ILE A 252 -12.62 0.75 1.41
C ILE A 252 -12.82 -0.53 0.60
N SER A 253 -11.74 -1.03 0.04
CA SER A 253 -11.63 -2.25 -0.75
C SER A 253 -10.86 -3.31 0.02
N ILE A 254 -11.47 -4.47 0.30
CA ILE A 254 -10.89 -5.53 1.11
C ILE A 254 -10.91 -6.83 0.30
N GLY A 255 -9.74 -7.36 -0.04
CA GLY A 255 -9.59 -8.53 -0.91
C GLY A 255 -8.58 -9.56 -0.41
N GLU A 256 -8.54 -10.71 -1.09
CA GLU A 256 -7.50 -11.73 -0.99
C GLU A 256 -7.27 -12.29 0.41
N SER A 257 -8.37 -12.74 1.04
CA SER A 257 -8.36 -13.28 2.41
C SER A 257 -7.93 -12.29 3.50
N SER A 258 -8.12 -11.00 3.26
CA SER A 258 -7.87 -9.96 4.27
C SER A 258 -8.82 -10.08 5.46
N LYS A 259 -8.35 -9.61 6.62
CA LYS A 259 -9.16 -9.45 7.83
C LYS A 259 -9.20 -7.98 8.22
N PHE A 260 -10.37 -7.38 8.14
CA PHE A 260 -10.59 -5.98 8.45
C PHE A 260 -11.48 -5.83 9.68
N MET A 261 -11.03 -5.09 10.66
CA MET A 261 -11.82 -4.64 11.81
C MET A 261 -11.89 -3.12 11.83
N GLY A 262 -13.09 -2.58 11.66
CA GLY A 262 -13.34 -1.14 11.59
C GLY A 262 -14.18 -0.62 12.74
N ASP A 263 -13.89 0.60 13.21
CA ASP A 263 -14.71 1.31 14.17
C ASP A 263 -14.75 2.81 13.89
N ASN A 264 -15.94 3.39 13.93
CA ASN A 264 -16.19 4.80 13.64
C ASN A 264 -15.69 5.21 12.25
N ILE A 265 -16.39 4.71 11.23
CA ILE A 265 -16.07 4.93 9.81
C ILE A 265 -17.15 5.82 9.20
N ALA A 266 -16.75 6.94 8.62
CA ALA A 266 -17.63 7.81 7.85
C ALA A 266 -17.14 7.87 6.39
N ILE A 267 -18.02 7.55 5.45
CA ILE A 267 -17.72 7.53 4.01
C ILE A 267 -18.79 8.30 3.27
N SER A 268 -18.37 9.21 2.40
CA SER A 268 -19.27 9.97 1.54
C SER A 268 -18.69 10.15 0.13
N ASN A 269 -19.60 10.36 -0.85
CA ASN A 269 -19.24 10.70 -2.23
C ASN A 269 -18.35 9.66 -2.90
N VAL A 270 -18.69 8.36 -2.81
CA VAL A 270 -17.93 7.25 -3.40
C VAL A 270 -18.81 6.36 -4.29
N GLY A 271 -18.18 5.59 -5.18
CA GLY A 271 -18.89 4.58 -5.97
C GLY A 271 -19.45 3.47 -5.05
N ILE A 272 -18.59 2.84 -4.27
CA ILE A 272 -18.92 1.78 -3.29
C ILE A 272 -18.33 2.16 -1.93
N GLY A 273 -19.15 2.17 -0.88
CA GLY A 273 -18.68 2.47 0.48
C GLY A 273 -17.63 1.49 0.96
N ILE A 274 -18.03 0.22 1.18
CA ILE A 274 -17.13 -0.85 1.63
C ILE A 274 -17.36 -2.09 0.76
N ALA A 275 -16.27 -2.61 0.17
CA ALA A 275 -16.28 -3.85 -0.60
C ALA A 275 -15.49 -4.97 0.12
N SER A 276 -16.10 -6.12 0.35
CA SER A 276 -15.45 -7.35 0.82
C SER A 276 -15.38 -8.35 -0.32
N LYS A 277 -14.19 -8.76 -0.71
CA LYS A 277 -13.93 -9.62 -1.87
C LYS A 277 -13.07 -10.82 -1.49
N ASP A 278 -13.15 -11.90 -2.29
CA ASP A 278 -12.08 -12.89 -2.38
C ASP A 278 -11.66 -13.50 -1.03
N GLY A 279 -12.57 -14.16 -0.36
CA GLY A 279 -12.30 -14.83 0.91
C GLY A 279 -12.04 -13.91 2.11
N SER A 280 -12.28 -12.61 1.96
CA SER A 280 -12.02 -11.65 3.03
C SER A 280 -13.11 -11.64 4.09
N GLU A 281 -12.72 -11.24 5.30
CA GLU A 281 -13.58 -11.11 6.46
C GLU A 281 -13.60 -9.65 6.92
N VAL A 282 -14.76 -9.02 6.87
CA VAL A 282 -14.97 -7.63 7.32
C VAL A 282 -15.87 -7.62 8.55
N THR A 283 -15.44 -6.96 9.60
CA THR A 283 -16.27 -6.60 10.74
C THR A 283 -16.10 -5.09 11.00
N ALA A 284 -17.22 -4.35 10.98
CA ALA A 284 -17.17 -2.93 11.26
C ALA A 284 -18.29 -2.47 12.20
N ASN A 285 -17.95 -1.51 13.06
CA ASN A 285 -18.90 -0.87 13.99
C ASN A 285 -19.03 0.61 13.65
N SER A 286 -20.19 1.20 13.95
CA SER A 286 -20.43 2.65 13.82
C SER A 286 -20.06 3.16 12.41
N VAL A 287 -20.69 2.59 11.38
CA VAL A 287 -20.47 2.98 9.98
C VAL A 287 -21.53 3.97 9.53
N ASN A 288 -21.11 5.11 9.00
CA ASN A 288 -21.97 6.11 8.37
C ASN A 288 -21.62 6.21 6.88
N LEU A 289 -22.60 5.97 6.03
CA LEU A 289 -22.47 6.11 4.58
C LEU A 289 -23.43 7.19 4.09
N LYS A 290 -22.92 8.08 3.23
CA LYS A 290 -23.70 9.17 2.69
C LYS A 290 -23.32 9.42 1.21
N ASP A 291 -24.33 9.74 0.40
CA ASP A 291 -24.14 10.18 -0.99
C ASP A 291 -23.22 9.23 -1.81
N SER A 292 -23.38 7.91 -1.62
CA SER A 292 -22.65 6.87 -2.32
C SER A 292 -23.62 6.06 -3.21
N LYS A 293 -23.12 5.56 -4.34
CA LYS A 293 -23.97 4.78 -5.26
C LYS A 293 -24.36 3.44 -4.64
N ILE A 294 -23.39 2.74 -4.05
CA ILE A 294 -23.57 1.46 -3.39
C ILE A 294 -22.98 1.56 -1.99
N GLY A 295 -23.73 1.17 -0.96
CA GLY A 295 -23.22 1.16 0.41
C GLY A 295 -22.18 0.07 0.63
N PHE A 296 -22.56 -1.18 0.32
CA PHE A 296 -21.74 -2.36 0.57
C PHE A 296 -21.75 -3.31 -0.63
N ALA A 297 -20.62 -3.97 -0.89
CA ALA A 297 -20.52 -5.02 -1.88
C ALA A 297 -19.79 -6.24 -1.32
N THR A 298 -20.34 -7.44 -1.49
CA THR A 298 -19.74 -8.69 -0.98
C THR A 298 -19.79 -9.74 -2.09
N TYR A 299 -18.61 -10.06 -2.67
CA TYR A 299 -18.54 -10.84 -3.90
C TYR A 299 -17.21 -11.59 -4.08
N ILE A 300 -17.10 -12.35 -5.17
CA ILE A 300 -15.90 -13.08 -5.57
C ILE A 300 -15.38 -12.50 -6.89
N LYS A 301 -14.18 -11.90 -6.87
CA LYS A 301 -13.43 -11.45 -8.06
C LYS A 301 -12.40 -12.49 -8.48
N LYS A 302 -11.74 -13.10 -7.50
CA LYS A 302 -10.66 -14.09 -7.65
C LYS A 302 -11.10 -15.42 -7.04
N PRO A 303 -11.63 -16.37 -7.84
CA PRO A 303 -12.24 -17.60 -7.34
C PRO A 303 -11.34 -18.46 -6.46
N GLU A 304 -10.04 -18.37 -6.62
CA GLU A 304 -9.03 -19.12 -5.85
C GLU A 304 -9.04 -18.80 -4.35
N TYR A 305 -9.54 -17.63 -3.96
CA TYR A 305 -9.64 -17.22 -2.56
C TYR A 305 -10.98 -17.62 -1.93
N GLY A 306 -12.01 -17.79 -2.74
CA GLY A 306 -13.34 -18.20 -2.29
C GLY A 306 -14.25 -17.05 -1.86
N PRO A 307 -15.37 -17.37 -1.18
CA PRO A 307 -16.41 -16.41 -0.84
C PRO A 307 -15.98 -15.45 0.27
N ALA A 308 -16.50 -14.22 0.19
CA ALA A 308 -16.25 -13.16 1.15
C ALA A 308 -17.33 -13.09 2.24
N TYR A 309 -16.98 -12.51 3.38
CA TYR A 309 -17.86 -12.29 4.51
C TYR A 309 -17.82 -10.84 4.97
N MET A 310 -19.00 -10.28 5.31
CA MET A 310 -19.11 -8.94 5.88
C MET A 310 -20.10 -8.95 7.06
N ASN A 311 -19.73 -8.28 8.14
CA ASN A 311 -20.57 -8.03 9.30
C ASN A 311 -20.50 -6.56 9.72
N ILE A 312 -21.62 -5.86 9.61
CA ILE A 312 -21.75 -4.47 10.06
C ILE A 312 -22.60 -4.44 11.33
N ASN A 313 -21.95 -4.17 12.45
CA ASN A 313 -22.62 -4.11 13.74
C ASN A 313 -23.28 -2.73 13.92
N SER A 314 -24.60 -2.73 13.95
CA SER A 314 -25.41 -1.55 14.29
C SER A 314 -25.55 -1.44 15.81
N LYS A 315 -24.55 -0.86 16.50
CA LYS A 315 -24.73 -0.51 17.92
C LYS A 315 -25.47 0.80 18.02
N SER A 316 -26.73 0.75 18.50
CA SER A 316 -27.55 1.86 19.02
C SER A 316 -27.35 3.22 18.33
N GLY A 317 -28.07 3.51 17.27
CA GLY A 317 -28.28 4.85 16.74
C GLY A 317 -27.10 5.54 16.03
N LYS A 318 -25.93 4.88 15.94
CA LYS A 318 -24.72 5.45 15.33
C LYS A 318 -24.42 4.95 13.91
N THR A 319 -25.30 4.17 13.32
CA THR A 319 -25.16 3.67 11.96
C THR A 319 -26.23 4.29 11.10
N ASN A 320 -25.81 5.00 10.04
CA ASN A 320 -26.74 5.63 9.11
C ASN A 320 -26.28 5.34 7.67
N PHE A 321 -27.24 4.97 6.82
CA PHE A 321 -26.99 4.65 5.41
C PHE A 321 -27.91 5.49 4.52
N ASN A 322 -27.42 6.59 4.03
CA ASN A 322 -28.06 7.40 3.00
C ASN A 322 -27.36 7.16 1.67
N VAL A 323 -27.74 6.10 0.98
CA VAL A 323 -27.10 5.61 -0.25
C VAL A 323 -28.18 5.20 -1.27
N SER A 324 -27.86 5.25 -2.56
CA SER A 324 -28.79 4.90 -3.64
C SER A 324 -29.14 3.40 -3.65
N ASN A 325 -28.14 2.54 -3.38
CA ASN A 325 -28.33 1.10 -3.22
C ASN A 325 -27.59 0.63 -1.97
N LEU A 326 -28.31 0.04 -1.01
CA LEU A 326 -27.69 -0.34 0.26
C LEU A 326 -26.61 -1.40 0.10
N TYR A 327 -26.85 -2.43 -0.71
CA TYR A 327 -25.86 -3.50 -0.86
C TYR A 327 -26.00 -4.29 -2.16
N LEU A 328 -24.89 -4.91 -2.55
CA LEU A 328 -24.80 -5.98 -3.52
C LEU A 328 -24.19 -7.22 -2.85
N LEU A 329 -24.90 -8.34 -2.87
CA LEU A 329 -24.46 -9.61 -2.31
C LEU A 329 -24.53 -10.72 -3.34
N GLU A 330 -23.39 -11.32 -3.66
CA GLU A 330 -23.28 -12.45 -4.58
C GLU A 330 -23.43 -13.80 -3.87
N SER A 331 -23.87 -14.81 -4.61
CA SER A 331 -24.00 -16.19 -4.12
C SER A 331 -22.69 -16.71 -3.51
N LYS A 332 -22.81 -17.58 -2.51
CA LYS A 332 -21.74 -18.15 -1.67
C LYS A 332 -21.12 -17.17 -0.67
N SER A 333 -21.15 -15.85 -0.91
CA SER A 333 -20.74 -14.84 0.05
C SER A 333 -21.80 -14.58 1.11
N SER A 334 -21.45 -13.89 2.20
CA SER A 334 -22.37 -13.64 3.31
C SER A 334 -22.25 -12.22 3.85
N PHE A 335 -23.40 -11.57 4.06
CA PHE A 335 -23.45 -10.24 4.63
C PHE A 335 -24.50 -10.17 5.76
N VAL A 336 -24.08 -9.63 6.90
CA VAL A 336 -24.91 -9.46 8.11
C VAL A 336 -24.89 -7.99 8.52
N ILE A 337 -26.06 -7.42 8.81
CA ILE A 337 -26.20 -6.09 9.45
C ILE A 337 -26.91 -6.27 10.78
N GLY A 338 -26.24 -5.97 11.88
CA GLY A 338 -26.76 -6.24 13.23
C GLY A 338 -26.92 -7.73 13.45
N SER A 339 -28.17 -8.18 13.63
CA SER A 339 -28.52 -9.60 13.72
C SER A 339 -29.11 -10.16 12.41
N TYR A 340 -29.22 -9.37 11.38
CA TYR A 340 -29.93 -9.68 10.15
C TYR A 340 -28.98 -10.17 9.06
N ARG A 341 -29.15 -11.42 8.64
CA ARG A 341 -28.44 -11.94 7.45
C ARG A 341 -29.20 -11.52 6.21
N LEU A 342 -28.53 -10.82 5.31
CA LEU A 342 -29.12 -10.30 4.10
C LEU A 342 -29.24 -11.39 3.00
N PRO A 343 -30.31 -11.38 2.20
CA PRO A 343 -30.47 -12.29 1.08
C PRO A 343 -29.53 -11.92 -0.07
N VAL A 344 -29.13 -12.92 -0.86
CA VAL A 344 -28.44 -12.72 -2.13
C VAL A 344 -29.34 -11.93 -3.08
N ASN A 345 -28.82 -10.86 -3.64
CA ASN A 345 -29.58 -9.97 -4.52
C ASN A 345 -28.87 -9.67 -5.85
N SER A 346 -27.68 -10.21 -6.07
CA SER A 346 -26.89 -9.92 -7.26
C SER A 346 -26.14 -11.15 -7.76
N LYS A 347 -25.83 -11.15 -9.06
CA LYS A 347 -25.01 -12.16 -9.74
C LYS A 347 -23.92 -11.46 -10.51
N ASN A 348 -22.73 -12.06 -10.59
CA ASN A 348 -21.60 -11.53 -11.38
C ASN A 348 -21.31 -10.06 -11.09
N ILE A 349 -21.24 -9.68 -9.80
CA ILE A 349 -21.08 -8.29 -9.37
C ILE A 349 -19.88 -7.64 -10.03
N TYR A 350 -18.73 -8.31 -10.05
CA TYR A 350 -17.52 -7.78 -10.69
C TYR A 350 -17.73 -7.46 -12.18
N GLN A 351 -18.40 -8.35 -12.92
CA GLN A 351 -18.66 -8.13 -14.35
C GLN A 351 -19.64 -6.97 -14.58
N ASN A 352 -20.62 -6.81 -13.71
CA ASN A 352 -21.63 -5.77 -13.83
C ASN A 352 -21.11 -4.37 -13.44
N LEU A 353 -20.08 -4.30 -12.61
CA LEU A 353 -19.49 -3.03 -12.18
C LEU A 353 -18.36 -2.55 -13.09
N TYR A 354 -17.62 -3.46 -13.75
CA TYR A 354 -16.36 -3.11 -14.43
C TYR A 354 -16.28 -3.59 -15.90
N LYS A 355 -17.34 -4.11 -16.45
CA LYS A 355 -17.50 -4.46 -17.87
C LYS A 355 -18.71 -3.78 -18.46
#